data_24cd7c86b185d82b0467f69e32a045a3
#
_entry.id   24cd7c86b185d82b0467f69e32a045a3
#
_cell.length_a   1.000
_cell.length_b   1.000
_cell.length_c   1.000
_cell.angle_alpha   90.00
_cell.angle_beta   90.00
_cell.angle_gamma   90.00
#
_symmetry.space_group_name_H-M   'P 1'
#
loop_
_entity.id
_entity.type
_entity.pdbx_description
1 polymer ?
#
loop_
_entity_poly.entity_id
_entity_poly.type
_entity_poly.pdbx_seq_one_letter_code
_entity_poly.pdbx_strand_id
1 'polypeptide(L)'
;VALTILIVSFIVILFLLFRLNLGEETAKELCRNSVLLKSKSILPQDAISLNCYRNYKCITRDGSCEGLNNPEIAKVENTDEIYMETAKEMTDCWYMFGEGKVAYVSTSITDVTNNNYCSICSQILFDNSLNEIDGLENGQISKDGLYEYLQNNKIQGQGFTYLEYLLGTNDLEKIKSDYASQLGVSTINFGEIPIGKQSFVVMGI
;
A
#
# COMPACT_ATOMS: atom_id res chain seq x y z
N VAL A 1 9.95 -23.84 42.42
CA VAL A 1 11.00 -23.12 41.69
C VAL A 1 10.96 -23.45 40.20
N ALA A 2 10.95 -24.73 39.75
CA ALA A 2 10.93 -25.07 38.31
C ALA A 2 9.65 -24.58 37.60
N LEU A 3 8.47 -24.72 38.23
CA LEU A 3 7.18 -24.30 37.68
C LEU A 3 7.12 -22.77 37.48
N THR A 4 7.65 -22.02 38.45
CA THR A 4 7.68 -20.52 38.33
C THR A 4 8.59 -20.04 37.23
N ILE A 5 9.74 -20.69 37.01
CA ILE A 5 10.65 -20.36 35.91
C ILE A 5 9.98 -20.63 34.55
N LEU A 6 9.24 -21.76 34.41
CA LEU A 6 8.51 -22.08 33.18
C LEU A 6 7.41 -21.06 32.88
N ILE A 7 6.63 -20.66 33.90
CA ILE A 7 5.58 -19.64 33.70
C ILE A 7 6.19 -18.28 33.30
N VAL A 8 7.26 -17.84 33.95
CA VAL A 8 7.90 -16.57 33.62
C VAL A 8 8.50 -16.61 32.21
N SER A 9 9.19 -17.70 31.82
CA SER A 9 9.73 -17.82 30.47
C SER A 9 8.64 -17.83 29.40
N PHE A 10 7.51 -18.48 29.64
CA PHE A 10 6.36 -18.49 28.73
C PHE A 10 5.76 -17.08 28.55
N ILE A 11 5.59 -16.34 29.65
CA ILE A 11 5.10 -14.95 29.61
C ILE A 11 6.06 -14.04 28.83
N VAL A 12 7.37 -14.19 29.04
CA VAL A 12 8.39 -13.40 28.30
C VAL A 12 8.36 -13.73 26.81
N ILE A 13 8.26 -15.01 26.45
CA ILE A 13 8.16 -15.43 25.04
C ILE A 13 6.89 -14.88 24.39
N LEU A 14 5.74 -14.99 25.07
CA LEU A 14 4.49 -14.40 24.59
C LEU A 14 4.63 -12.87 24.39
N PHE A 15 5.20 -12.17 25.35
CA PHE A 15 5.41 -10.73 25.27
C PHE A 15 6.33 -10.34 24.11
N LEU A 16 7.39 -11.10 23.86
CA LEU A 16 8.28 -10.90 22.72
C LEU A 16 7.57 -11.16 21.38
N LEU A 17 6.80 -12.25 21.28
CA LEU A 17 6.00 -12.56 20.08
C LEU A 17 4.96 -11.49 19.81
N PHE A 18 4.27 -10.99 20.83
CA PHE A 18 3.32 -9.88 20.69
C PHE A 18 4.02 -8.58 20.26
N ARG A 19 5.21 -8.28 20.77
CA ARG A 19 5.93 -7.05 20.41
C ARG A 19 6.45 -7.03 18.97
N LEU A 20 6.82 -8.18 18.43
CA LEU A 20 7.37 -8.30 17.07
C LEU A 20 6.30 -8.10 15.98
N ASN A 21 5.03 -8.40 16.27
CA ASN A 21 3.96 -8.35 15.26
C ASN A 21 3.01 -7.13 15.39
N LEU A 22 3.04 -6.41 16.52
CA LEU A 22 2.09 -5.32 16.78
C LEU A 22 2.50 -3.95 16.23
N GLY A 23 3.76 -3.78 15.83
CA GLY A 23 4.28 -2.44 15.51
C GLY A 23 3.66 -1.85 14.25
N GLU A 24 3.57 -2.61 13.20
CA GLU A 24 3.08 -2.16 11.89
C GLU A 24 1.55 -2.06 11.86
N GLU A 25 0.85 -3.09 12.31
CA GLU A 25 -0.62 -3.06 12.44
C GLU A 25 -1.08 -1.90 13.33
N THR A 26 -0.36 -1.63 14.43
CA THR A 26 -0.68 -0.49 15.29
C THR A 26 -0.50 0.84 14.56
N ALA A 27 0.52 0.99 13.71
CA ALA A 27 0.75 2.22 12.96
C ALA A 27 -0.33 2.46 11.90
N LYS A 28 -0.76 1.41 11.18
CA LYS A 28 -1.88 1.45 10.23
C LYS A 28 -3.18 1.86 10.92
N GLU A 29 -3.49 1.24 12.06
CA GLU A 29 -4.67 1.55 12.86
C GLU A 29 -4.64 2.98 13.42
N LEU A 30 -3.51 3.46 13.91
CA LEU A 30 -3.35 4.84 14.37
C LEU A 30 -3.58 5.85 13.26
N CYS A 31 -3.05 5.58 12.05
CA CYS A 31 -3.32 6.39 10.88
C CYS A 31 -4.82 6.41 10.56
N ARG A 32 -5.44 5.24 10.39
CA ARG A 32 -6.87 5.10 10.11
C ARG A 32 -7.73 5.82 11.15
N ASN A 33 -7.46 5.62 12.43
CA ASN A 33 -8.22 6.25 13.50
C ASN A 33 -8.07 7.77 13.47
N SER A 34 -6.90 8.31 13.19
CA SER A 34 -6.69 9.76 13.04
C SER A 34 -7.43 10.33 11.83
N VAL A 35 -7.47 9.61 10.71
CA VAL A 35 -8.24 9.96 9.51
C VAL A 35 -9.75 9.98 9.82
N LEU A 36 -10.27 8.93 10.45
CA LEU A 36 -11.68 8.83 10.85
C LEU A 36 -12.07 9.90 11.87
N LEU A 37 -11.21 10.20 12.83
CA LEU A 37 -11.43 11.25 13.81
C LEU A 37 -11.50 12.62 13.12
N LYS A 38 -10.54 12.89 12.23
CA LYS A 38 -10.51 14.14 11.46
C LYS A 38 -11.75 14.32 10.60
N SER A 39 -12.19 13.27 9.91
CA SER A 39 -13.37 13.32 9.03
C SER A 39 -14.69 13.55 9.77
N LYS A 40 -14.79 13.15 11.05
CA LYS A 40 -16.00 13.29 11.89
C LYS A 40 -15.97 14.50 12.80
N SER A 41 -14.85 15.20 12.87
CA SER A 41 -14.69 16.33 13.77
C SER A 41 -15.40 17.58 13.24
N ILE A 42 -16.08 18.28 14.15
CA ILE A 42 -16.60 19.65 13.94
C ILE A 42 -15.52 20.71 14.22
N LEU A 43 -14.35 20.32 14.70
CA LEU A 43 -13.23 21.23 14.92
C LEU A 43 -12.63 21.68 13.60
N PRO A 44 -11.97 22.85 13.55
CA PRO A 44 -11.17 23.23 12.40
C PRO A 44 -10.19 22.12 12.04
N GLN A 45 -10.07 21.81 10.75
CA GLN A 45 -9.30 20.64 10.30
C GLN A 45 -7.82 20.73 10.66
N ASP A 46 -7.28 21.93 10.84
CA ASP A 46 -5.92 22.17 11.28
C ASP A 46 -5.69 21.78 12.77
N ALA A 47 -6.78 21.60 13.53
CA ALA A 47 -6.68 21.21 14.94
C ALA A 47 -6.40 19.70 15.12
N ILE A 48 -6.58 18.88 14.09
CA ILE A 48 -6.36 17.43 14.15
C ILE A 48 -5.28 17.06 13.14
N SER A 49 -4.11 16.69 13.65
CA SER A 49 -3.01 16.13 12.83
C SER A 49 -3.26 14.66 12.53
N LEU A 50 -2.91 14.24 11.31
CA LEU A 50 -2.92 12.83 10.94
C LEU A 50 -1.68 12.13 11.52
N ASN A 51 -1.89 10.99 12.17
CA ASN A 51 -0.82 10.13 12.68
C ASN A 51 -0.48 9.04 11.66
N CYS A 52 -0.20 9.47 10.43
CA CYS A 52 0.14 8.59 9.31
C CYS A 52 1.63 8.66 9.03
N TYR A 53 2.28 7.50 9.05
CA TYR A 53 3.68 7.35 8.72
C TYR A 53 3.80 6.72 7.33
N ARG A 54 4.80 7.19 6.57
CA ARG A 54 5.15 6.58 5.30
C ARG A 54 5.85 5.26 5.56
N ASN A 55 5.38 4.20 4.91
CA ASN A 55 6.08 2.93 4.89
C ASN A 55 7.25 2.97 3.88
N TYR A 56 8.36 2.33 4.22
CA TYR A 56 9.52 2.15 3.33
C TYR A 56 9.72 0.67 3.08
N LYS A 57 9.43 0.22 1.86
CA LYS A 57 9.52 -1.19 1.47
C LYS A 57 10.56 -1.38 0.38
N CYS A 58 11.35 -2.42 0.51
CA CYS A 58 12.26 -2.87 -0.52
C CYS A 58 11.85 -4.26 -0.99
N ILE A 59 11.52 -4.37 -2.26
CA ILE A 59 11.22 -5.65 -2.92
C ILE A 59 12.49 -6.10 -3.63
N THR A 60 13.00 -7.26 -3.26
CA THR A 60 14.33 -7.74 -3.67
C THR A 60 14.32 -9.26 -3.83
N ARG A 61 15.19 -9.79 -4.68
CA ARG A 61 15.36 -11.24 -4.84
C ARG A 61 16.36 -11.82 -3.85
N ASP A 62 17.48 -11.18 -3.64
CA ASP A 62 18.58 -11.67 -2.82
C ASP A 62 18.54 -11.25 -1.36
N GLY A 63 17.67 -10.27 -1.01
CA GLY A 63 17.57 -9.69 0.30
C GLY A 63 18.46 -8.48 0.53
N SER A 64 19.23 -8.05 -0.48
CA SER A 64 19.95 -6.78 -0.46
C SER A 64 18.98 -5.61 -0.72
N CYS A 65 19.34 -4.44 -0.24
CA CYS A 65 18.57 -3.24 -0.51
C CYS A 65 19.47 -2.01 -0.37
N GLU A 66 19.82 -1.42 -1.48
CA GLU A 66 20.59 -0.20 -1.51
C GLU A 66 19.70 0.98 -1.92
N GLY A 67 19.69 2.07 -1.16
CA GLY A 67 18.97 3.29 -1.53
C GLY A 67 17.75 3.64 -0.69
N LEU A 68 17.37 2.82 0.31
CA LEU A 68 16.39 3.15 1.35
C LEU A 68 17.01 2.98 2.74
N ASN A 69 16.67 3.88 3.65
CA ASN A 69 17.11 3.80 5.04
C ASN A 69 16.15 2.90 5.84
N ASN A 70 16.64 1.77 6.32
CA ASN A 70 15.94 0.83 7.18
C ASN A 70 14.54 0.42 6.65
N PRO A 71 14.44 -0.06 5.39
CA PRO A 71 13.18 -0.50 4.84
C PRO A 71 12.72 -1.85 5.40
N GLU A 72 11.43 -2.11 5.32
CA GLU A 72 10.92 -3.47 5.37
C GLU A 72 11.36 -4.21 4.11
N ILE A 73 11.98 -5.37 4.27
CA ILE A 73 12.50 -6.17 3.16
C ILE A 73 11.52 -7.28 2.81
N ALA A 74 10.99 -7.24 1.59
CA ALA A 74 10.20 -8.29 0.99
C ALA A 74 11.07 -9.08 0.00
N LYS A 75 11.40 -10.32 0.36
CA LYS A 75 12.14 -11.22 -0.52
C LYS A 75 11.18 -11.98 -1.43
N VAL A 76 11.45 -11.95 -2.74
CA VAL A 76 10.57 -12.49 -3.78
C VAL A 76 11.35 -13.34 -4.77
N GLU A 77 10.68 -14.33 -5.35
CA GLU A 77 11.29 -15.28 -6.29
C GLU A 77 10.71 -15.19 -7.72
N ASN A 78 9.54 -14.57 -7.87
CA ASN A 78 8.82 -14.46 -9.14
C ASN A 78 8.02 -13.15 -9.24
N THR A 79 7.52 -12.86 -10.44
CA THR A 79 6.76 -11.63 -10.74
C THR A 79 5.44 -11.54 -9.97
N ASP A 80 4.75 -12.65 -9.72
CA ASP A 80 3.49 -12.66 -8.97
C ASP A 80 3.69 -12.23 -7.52
N GLU A 81 4.82 -12.60 -6.92
CA GLU A 81 5.17 -12.15 -5.56
C GLU A 81 5.49 -10.65 -5.51
N ILE A 82 6.10 -10.09 -6.57
CA ILE A 82 6.28 -8.63 -6.70
C ILE A 82 4.93 -7.94 -6.74
N TYR A 83 3.99 -8.46 -7.54
CA TYR A 83 2.65 -7.92 -7.61
C TYR A 83 1.91 -8.06 -6.30
N MET A 84 2.05 -9.18 -5.60
CA MET A 84 1.45 -9.42 -4.29
C MET A 84 1.93 -8.39 -3.26
N GLU A 85 3.24 -8.17 -3.14
CA GLU A 85 3.78 -7.20 -2.19
C GLU A 85 3.38 -5.76 -2.53
N THR A 86 3.32 -5.43 -3.83
CA THR A 86 2.83 -4.12 -4.29
C THR A 86 1.34 -3.94 -3.97
N ALA A 87 0.52 -4.98 -4.22
CA ALA A 87 -0.91 -4.98 -3.93
C ALA A 87 -1.21 -4.81 -2.43
N LYS A 88 -0.40 -5.41 -1.55
CA LYS A 88 -0.48 -5.21 -0.10
C LYS A 88 -0.28 -3.75 0.27
N GLU A 89 0.76 -3.09 -0.24
CA GLU A 89 1.00 -1.67 0.01
C GLU A 89 -0.16 -0.78 -0.49
N MET A 90 -0.73 -1.12 -1.65
CA MET A 90 -1.89 -0.39 -2.19
C MET A 90 -3.13 -0.56 -1.29
N THR A 91 -3.41 -1.78 -0.83
CA THR A 91 -4.56 -2.05 0.04
C THR A 91 -4.39 -1.45 1.43
N ASP A 92 -3.19 -1.47 1.99
CA ASP A 92 -2.88 -0.84 3.27
C ASP A 92 -3.06 0.68 3.19
N CYS A 93 -2.60 1.30 2.10
CA CYS A 93 -2.83 2.71 1.83
C CYS A 93 -4.33 3.04 1.78
N TRP A 94 -5.09 2.29 0.99
CA TRP A 94 -6.54 2.45 0.87
C TRP A 94 -7.25 2.31 2.22
N TYR A 95 -6.87 1.28 3.00
CA TYR A 95 -7.38 1.06 4.35
C TYR A 95 -7.10 2.23 5.30
N MET A 96 -5.85 2.69 5.37
CA MET A 96 -5.44 3.80 6.26
C MET A 96 -6.23 5.08 6.00
N PHE A 97 -6.55 5.37 4.75
CA PHE A 97 -7.27 6.57 4.38
C PHE A 97 -8.80 6.40 4.28
N GLY A 98 -9.34 5.36 4.91
CA GLY A 98 -10.77 5.18 5.13
C GLY A 98 -11.54 4.63 3.94
N GLU A 99 -10.86 3.96 2.99
CA GLU A 99 -11.49 3.22 1.88
C GLU A 99 -12.39 4.09 1.00
N GLY A 100 -12.02 5.34 0.79
CA GLY A 100 -12.82 6.29 0.02
C GLY A 100 -14.17 6.69 0.67
N LYS A 101 -14.45 6.21 1.91
CA LYS A 101 -15.73 6.42 2.59
C LYS A 101 -15.78 7.70 3.43
N VAL A 102 -14.65 8.37 3.58
CA VAL A 102 -14.52 9.54 4.46
C VAL A 102 -13.79 10.70 3.79
N ALA A 103 -14.32 11.90 3.94
CA ALA A 103 -13.63 13.12 3.52
C ALA A 103 -12.83 13.65 4.72
N TYR A 104 -11.51 13.47 4.70
CA TYR A 104 -10.61 13.96 5.75
C TYR A 104 -9.86 15.24 5.36
N VAL A 105 -10.08 15.71 4.14
CA VAL A 105 -9.59 17.00 3.65
C VAL A 105 -10.80 17.94 3.54
N SER A 106 -10.75 19.10 4.21
CA SER A 106 -11.77 20.12 4.09
C SER A 106 -11.63 20.82 2.76
N THR A 107 -12.64 20.69 1.93
CA THR A 107 -12.95 21.74 0.98
C THR A 107 -13.64 22.85 1.75
N SER A 108 -12.89 23.88 2.15
CA SER A 108 -13.52 25.12 2.61
C SER A 108 -14.48 25.58 1.51
N ILE A 109 -15.72 25.92 1.89
CA ILE A 109 -16.75 26.40 0.93
C ILE A 109 -16.27 27.62 0.12
N THR A 110 -15.20 28.25 0.56
CA THR A 110 -14.57 29.41 -0.10
C THR A 110 -13.40 29.04 -1.02
N ASP A 111 -12.91 27.81 -1.00
CA ASP A 111 -11.77 27.35 -1.82
C ASP A 111 -12.31 26.62 -3.05
N VAL A 112 -12.74 27.39 -4.05
CA VAL A 112 -13.19 26.91 -5.36
C VAL A 112 -12.01 26.47 -6.24
N THR A 113 -10.79 26.42 -5.70
CA THR A 113 -9.64 25.88 -6.38
C THR A 113 -9.67 24.34 -6.30
N ASN A 114 -9.64 23.70 -7.46
CA ASN A 114 -9.50 22.24 -7.59
C ASN A 114 -8.13 21.78 -7.05
N ASN A 115 -7.95 21.80 -5.73
CA ASN A 115 -6.74 21.33 -5.10
C ASN A 115 -6.87 19.81 -4.91
N ASN A 116 -6.17 19.06 -5.73
CA ASN A 116 -5.98 17.64 -5.51
C ASN A 116 -5.00 17.45 -4.34
N TYR A 117 -5.46 16.86 -3.27
CA TYR A 117 -4.60 16.50 -2.14
C TYR A 117 -4.11 15.07 -2.32
N CYS A 118 -2.79 14.89 -2.20
CA CYS A 118 -2.18 13.57 -2.31
C CYS A 118 -1.43 13.24 -1.01
N SER A 119 -1.68 12.05 -0.48
CA SER A 119 -0.94 11.50 0.65
C SER A 119 -0.06 10.36 0.17
N ILE A 120 1.24 10.41 0.43
CA ILE A 120 2.17 9.32 0.11
C ILE A 120 2.13 8.33 1.26
N CYS A 121 1.63 7.13 1.00
CA CYS A 121 1.51 6.06 1.99
C CYS A 121 2.78 5.23 2.09
N SER A 122 3.31 4.84 0.94
CA SER A 122 4.45 3.94 0.87
C SER A 122 5.45 4.41 -0.19
N GLN A 123 6.71 4.16 0.08
CA GLN A 123 7.83 4.34 -0.84
C GLN A 123 8.46 2.97 -1.05
N ILE A 124 8.35 2.45 -2.27
CA ILE A 124 8.82 1.13 -2.64
C ILE A 124 10.05 1.25 -3.51
N LEU A 125 11.12 0.56 -3.13
CA LEU A 125 12.27 0.33 -3.99
C LEU A 125 12.17 -1.07 -4.59
N PHE A 126 12.15 -1.14 -5.91
CA PHE A 126 12.32 -2.38 -6.66
C PHE A 126 13.81 -2.57 -6.92
N ASP A 127 14.44 -3.46 -6.13
CA ASP A 127 15.89 -3.63 -6.15
C ASP A 127 16.40 -4.22 -7.47
N ASN A 128 17.65 -3.92 -7.83
CA ASN A 128 18.25 -4.37 -9.07
C ASN A 128 18.38 -5.91 -9.19
N SER A 129 18.41 -6.65 -8.07
CA SER A 129 18.41 -8.11 -8.06
C SER A 129 17.16 -8.72 -8.71
N LEU A 130 16.07 -7.96 -8.84
CA LEU A 130 14.85 -8.39 -9.54
C LEU A 130 15.06 -8.62 -11.04
N ASN A 131 16.09 -8.03 -11.66
CA ASN A 131 16.44 -8.30 -13.05
C ASN A 131 16.85 -9.76 -13.32
N GLU A 132 17.14 -10.53 -12.28
CA GLU A 132 17.44 -11.94 -12.36
C GLU A 132 16.19 -12.84 -12.36
N ILE A 133 15.01 -12.26 -12.23
CA ILE A 133 13.72 -12.97 -12.33
C ILE A 133 13.36 -13.07 -13.81
N ASP A 134 12.97 -14.27 -14.24
CA ASP A 134 12.56 -14.52 -15.63
C ASP A 134 11.45 -13.56 -16.07
N GLY A 135 11.64 -12.93 -17.22
CA GLY A 135 10.71 -11.95 -17.80
C GLY A 135 10.92 -10.50 -17.35
N LEU A 136 11.89 -10.23 -16.45
CA LEU A 136 12.21 -8.87 -15.97
C LEU A 136 13.58 -8.36 -16.42
N GLU A 137 14.22 -9.03 -17.39
CA GLU A 137 15.56 -8.71 -17.89
C GLU A 137 15.64 -7.31 -18.52
N ASN A 138 14.48 -6.73 -18.89
CA ASN A 138 14.39 -5.37 -19.42
C ASN A 138 14.46 -4.27 -18.35
N GLY A 139 14.58 -4.64 -17.07
CA GLY A 139 14.61 -3.69 -15.96
C GLY A 139 13.27 -2.99 -15.67
N GLN A 140 12.16 -3.62 -16.05
CA GLN A 140 10.82 -3.03 -15.95
C GLN A 140 9.78 -4.06 -15.49
N ILE A 141 8.85 -3.62 -14.67
CA ILE A 141 7.70 -4.40 -14.18
C ILE A 141 6.44 -3.83 -14.80
N SER A 142 5.64 -4.68 -15.46
CA SER A 142 4.41 -4.26 -16.13
C SER A 142 3.34 -3.82 -15.13
N LYS A 143 2.82 -2.60 -15.28
CA LYS A 143 1.64 -2.17 -14.52
C LYS A 143 0.36 -2.83 -15.03
N ASP A 144 0.26 -3.13 -16.32
CA ASP A 144 -0.87 -3.90 -16.83
C ASP A 144 -0.91 -5.29 -16.18
N GLY A 145 0.25 -5.96 -16.05
CA GLY A 145 0.36 -7.21 -15.30
C GLY A 145 -0.02 -7.08 -13.82
N LEU A 146 0.37 -5.98 -13.17
CA LEU A 146 -0.08 -5.69 -11.81
C LEU A 146 -1.61 -5.57 -11.73
N TYR A 147 -2.25 -4.85 -12.64
CA TYR A 147 -3.72 -4.72 -12.64
C TYR A 147 -4.43 -6.05 -12.94
N GLU A 148 -3.86 -6.88 -13.82
CA GLU A 148 -4.34 -8.25 -14.04
C GLU A 148 -4.19 -9.11 -12.78
N TYR A 149 -3.07 -8.98 -12.06
CA TYR A 149 -2.90 -9.64 -10.76
C TYR A 149 -3.96 -9.18 -9.75
N LEU A 150 -4.22 -7.88 -9.64
CA LEU A 150 -5.24 -7.31 -8.74
C LEU A 150 -6.64 -7.85 -9.08
N GLN A 151 -6.96 -8.05 -10.36
CA GLN A 151 -8.23 -8.59 -10.83
C GLN A 151 -8.41 -10.07 -10.47
N ASN A 152 -7.36 -10.87 -10.61
CA ASN A 152 -7.43 -12.32 -10.54
C ASN A 152 -7.18 -12.88 -9.13
N ASN A 153 -6.60 -12.09 -8.23
CA ASN A 153 -6.22 -12.54 -6.90
C ASN A 153 -7.09 -11.92 -5.82
N LYS A 154 -7.50 -12.76 -4.86
CA LYS A 154 -8.29 -12.34 -3.71
C LYS A 154 -7.39 -11.89 -2.55
N ILE A 155 -7.87 -10.93 -1.79
CA ILE A 155 -7.25 -10.55 -0.51
C ILE A 155 -7.41 -11.72 0.46
N GLN A 156 -6.33 -12.09 1.12
CA GLN A 156 -6.32 -13.20 2.08
C GLN A 156 -7.39 -13.01 3.16
N GLY A 157 -8.25 -14.02 3.32
CA GLY A 157 -9.34 -13.99 4.29
C GLY A 157 -10.57 -13.18 3.86
N GLN A 158 -10.59 -12.61 2.65
CA GLN A 158 -11.70 -11.84 2.10
C GLN A 158 -12.37 -12.56 0.92
N GLY A 159 -13.61 -12.21 0.64
CA GLY A 159 -14.37 -12.80 -0.47
C GLY A 159 -14.14 -12.13 -1.83
N PHE A 160 -13.53 -10.95 -1.86
CA PHE A 160 -13.33 -10.08 -3.03
C PHE A 160 -11.87 -10.02 -3.45
N THR A 161 -11.63 -9.57 -4.70
CA THR A 161 -10.29 -9.39 -5.26
C THR A 161 -9.66 -8.07 -4.82
N TYR A 162 -8.34 -7.94 -5.01
CA TYR A 162 -7.65 -6.66 -4.77
C TYR A 162 -8.25 -5.53 -5.61
N LEU A 163 -8.55 -5.79 -6.89
CA LEU A 163 -9.13 -4.79 -7.78
C LEU A 163 -10.51 -4.33 -7.30
N GLU A 164 -11.36 -5.29 -6.91
CA GLU A 164 -12.70 -5.01 -6.38
C GLU A 164 -12.65 -4.18 -5.09
N TYR A 165 -11.68 -4.46 -4.21
CA TYR A 165 -11.49 -3.69 -2.99
C TYR A 165 -11.01 -2.25 -3.24
N LEU A 166 -10.06 -2.09 -4.17
CA LEU A 166 -9.44 -0.79 -4.44
C LEU A 166 -10.32 0.13 -5.31
N LEU A 167 -11.01 -0.44 -6.30
CA LEU A 167 -11.70 0.31 -7.35
C LEU A 167 -13.22 0.06 -7.40
N GLY A 168 -13.76 -0.79 -6.50
CA GLY A 168 -15.18 -1.08 -6.41
C GLY A 168 -15.75 -1.94 -7.55
N THR A 169 -14.90 -2.45 -8.45
CA THR A 169 -15.28 -3.31 -9.56
C THR A 169 -14.17 -4.29 -9.90
N ASN A 170 -14.53 -5.48 -10.40
CA ASN A 170 -13.57 -6.48 -10.90
C ASN A 170 -13.50 -6.49 -12.44
N ASP A 171 -13.98 -5.46 -13.10
CA ASP A 171 -13.99 -5.34 -14.56
C ASP A 171 -12.84 -4.41 -15.00
N LEU A 172 -11.67 -4.98 -15.28
CA LEU A 172 -10.48 -4.24 -15.71
C LEU A 172 -10.67 -3.58 -17.08
N GLU A 173 -11.39 -4.23 -17.99
CA GLU A 173 -11.65 -3.67 -19.31
C GLU A 173 -12.54 -2.43 -19.24
N LYS A 174 -13.54 -2.45 -18.36
CA LYS A 174 -14.35 -1.28 -18.09
C LYS A 174 -13.52 -0.14 -17.51
N ILE A 175 -12.62 -0.41 -16.55
CA ILE A 175 -11.71 0.57 -15.99
C ILE A 175 -10.84 1.19 -17.09
N LYS A 176 -10.20 0.36 -17.93
CA LYS A 176 -9.38 0.83 -19.06
C LYS A 176 -10.19 1.71 -20.01
N SER A 177 -11.42 1.30 -20.36
CA SER A 177 -12.33 2.05 -21.22
C SER A 177 -12.73 3.41 -20.63
N ASP A 178 -13.08 3.45 -19.35
CA ASP A 178 -13.46 4.68 -18.65
C ASP A 178 -12.29 5.68 -18.61
N TYR A 179 -11.09 5.24 -18.30
CA TYR A 179 -9.88 6.07 -18.33
C TYR A 179 -9.52 6.53 -19.73
N ALA A 180 -9.58 5.65 -20.72
CA ALA A 180 -9.34 5.99 -22.12
C ALA A 180 -10.30 7.09 -22.60
N SER A 181 -11.59 6.96 -22.26
CA SER A 181 -12.61 7.95 -22.56
C SER A 181 -12.34 9.30 -21.92
N GLN A 182 -11.94 9.33 -20.63
CA GLN A 182 -11.60 10.57 -19.92
C GLN A 182 -10.38 11.28 -20.51
N LEU A 183 -9.41 10.52 -20.99
CA LEU A 183 -8.18 11.05 -21.60
C LEU A 183 -8.34 11.34 -23.10
N GLY A 184 -9.47 10.98 -23.72
CA GLY A 184 -9.71 11.16 -25.14
C GLY A 184 -8.84 10.29 -26.05
N VAL A 185 -8.42 9.11 -25.55
CA VAL A 185 -7.62 8.12 -26.30
C VAL A 185 -8.44 6.85 -26.57
N SER A 186 -8.04 6.08 -27.59
CA SER A 186 -8.74 4.86 -27.96
C SER A 186 -8.41 3.65 -27.06
N THR A 187 -7.21 3.63 -26.53
CA THR A 187 -6.68 2.57 -25.64
C THR A 187 -5.78 3.16 -24.59
N ILE A 188 -5.69 2.50 -23.44
CA ILE A 188 -4.78 2.87 -22.36
C ILE A 188 -3.85 1.72 -22.04
N ASN A 189 -2.58 2.06 -21.84
CA ASN A 189 -1.57 1.22 -21.21
C ASN A 189 -1.15 1.91 -19.93
N PHE A 190 -1.16 1.20 -18.82
CA PHE A 190 -0.77 1.78 -17.51
C PHE A 190 0.73 2.02 -17.40
N GLY A 191 1.53 1.49 -18.34
CA GLY A 191 2.97 1.67 -18.41
C GLY A 191 3.76 0.73 -17.51
N GLU A 192 4.96 1.14 -17.16
CA GLU A 192 5.94 0.29 -16.51
C GLU A 192 6.42 0.91 -15.19
N ILE A 193 6.90 0.06 -14.29
CA ILE A 193 7.60 0.44 -13.06
C ILE A 193 9.08 0.10 -13.28
N PRO A 194 9.99 1.07 -13.26
CA PRO A 194 11.41 0.81 -13.46
C PRO A 194 12.03 0.13 -12.24
N ILE A 195 12.79 -0.95 -12.48
CA ILE A 195 13.65 -1.60 -11.48
C ILE A 195 14.84 -0.68 -11.17
N GLY A 196 15.36 -0.70 -9.97
CA GLY A 196 16.45 0.15 -9.50
C GLY A 196 15.99 1.58 -9.15
N LYS A 197 14.69 1.87 -9.22
CA LYS A 197 14.13 3.19 -8.86
C LYS A 197 13.05 3.08 -7.79
N GLN A 198 12.90 4.18 -7.07
CA GLN A 198 11.85 4.30 -6.06
C GLN A 198 10.52 4.64 -6.73
N SER A 199 9.47 3.97 -6.30
CA SER A 199 8.08 4.22 -6.67
C SER A 199 7.25 4.55 -5.43
N PHE A 200 6.10 5.17 -5.61
CA PHE A 200 5.28 5.63 -4.50
C PHE A 200 3.85 5.10 -4.65
N VAL A 201 3.30 4.63 -3.52
CA VAL A 201 1.86 4.42 -3.39
C VAL A 201 1.25 5.69 -2.84
N VAL A 202 0.32 6.25 -3.58
CA VAL A 202 -0.26 7.57 -3.29
C VAL A 202 -1.77 7.45 -3.21
N MET A 203 -2.36 8.03 -2.17
CA MET A 203 -3.80 8.25 -2.06
C MET A 203 -4.11 9.67 -2.52
N GLY A 204 -4.90 9.80 -3.59
CA GLY A 204 -5.42 11.07 -4.10
C GLY A 204 -6.89 11.28 -3.68
N ILE A 205 -7.26 12.54 -3.43
CA ILE A 205 -8.65 12.98 -3.15
C ILE A 205 -8.92 14.24 -3.97
#